data_d680ee9f07a0c6ba42eb9048788e881d
#
_entry.id   d680ee9f07a0c6ba42eb9048788e881d
#
_cell.length_a   1.000
_cell.length_b   1.000
_cell.length_c   1.000
_cell.angle_alpha   90.00
_cell.angle_beta   90.00
_cell.angle_gamma   90.00
#
_symmetry.space_group_name_H-M   'P 1'
#
loop_
_entity.id
_entity.type
_entity.pdbx_description
1 polymer ?
#
loop_
_entity_poly.entity_id
_entity_poly.type
_entity_poly.pdbx_seq_one_letter_code
_entity_poly.pdbx_strand_id
1 'polypeptide(L)'
;ILFFYLVMTGPQVSSLRALLMFFIRMGAEITGRDVDQPTSLAVTAAILSIYQPLYLLDAAFLLSFGAILGILLLYPIFEQKTRLKAWEGFKISLAVNGMLLGIMLYYYFEVPPYALVLNVILIPLFPFVMLTGIGGILFSELSGTVGKIGFRSCDRLLSFYDKLCELTSALPGSRIVTGQPELWWVLIYYGVLLFLCFLFHAMKNKTDNRRKQAGFSLLVCIVIAGSICGCGILNNDSKNLQVTVLDVGQGDCIFIRDREGKKMLVDGGSSDLSSVGTYRIEPFLLSQGVRKLEYVFVTHGDADHINGIQELLQNQKQGVKIDALVLPPEEYMDEKLLHLAEIAKENRTRVLTIYAGEKAGTYVKCIAPLTKRKNERIRGKEEEMPRLEAGNEASVVLELKDGAFQMLLTGDLEGRGEEQLVESGALES
;
A
#
# COMPACT_ATOMS: atom_id res chain seq x y z
N ILE A 1 -13.69 -30.75 -6.79
CA ILE A 1 -12.55 -29.86 -7.05
C ILE A 1 -12.68 -28.60 -6.19
N LEU A 2 -13.76 -27.79 -6.29
CA LEU A 2 -13.93 -26.54 -5.52
C LEU A 2 -13.87 -26.76 -4.00
N PHE A 3 -14.48 -27.83 -3.49
CA PHE A 3 -14.43 -28.19 -2.08
C PHE A 3 -12.99 -28.52 -1.62
N PHE A 4 -12.28 -29.34 -2.39
CA PHE A 4 -10.87 -29.65 -2.10
C PHE A 4 -9.99 -28.40 -2.16
N TYR A 5 -10.23 -27.52 -3.12
CA TYR A 5 -9.52 -26.25 -3.20
C TYR A 5 -9.75 -25.39 -1.93
N LEU A 6 -11.01 -25.31 -1.45
CA LEU A 6 -11.33 -24.59 -0.21
C LEU A 6 -10.59 -25.16 1.01
N VAL A 7 -10.54 -26.50 1.12
CA VAL A 7 -9.83 -27.18 2.22
C VAL A 7 -8.33 -26.92 2.15
N MET A 8 -7.74 -26.95 0.95
CA MET A 8 -6.31 -26.72 0.74
C MET A 8 -5.88 -25.27 0.98
N THR A 9 -6.68 -24.30 0.58
CA THR A 9 -6.34 -22.86 0.69
C THR A 9 -6.83 -22.20 1.97
N GLY A 10 -7.62 -22.93 2.77
CA GLY A 10 -8.38 -22.39 3.90
C GLY A 10 -9.68 -21.69 3.44
N PRO A 11 -10.61 -21.43 4.37
CA PRO A 11 -11.93 -20.87 4.07
C PRO A 11 -11.86 -19.35 3.78
N GLN A 12 -11.16 -18.98 2.70
CA GLN A 12 -11.14 -17.59 2.25
C GLN A 12 -12.51 -17.15 1.72
N VAL A 13 -12.90 -15.92 1.98
CA VAL A 13 -14.21 -15.35 1.63
C VAL A 13 -14.53 -15.50 0.14
N SER A 14 -13.56 -15.26 -0.74
CA SER A 14 -13.74 -15.39 -2.19
C SER A 14 -14.03 -16.84 -2.61
N SER A 15 -13.37 -17.82 -1.99
CA SER A 15 -13.56 -19.24 -2.25
C SER A 15 -14.89 -19.73 -1.71
N LEU A 16 -15.28 -19.27 -0.50
CA LEU A 16 -16.59 -19.57 0.10
C LEU A 16 -17.73 -19.02 -0.77
N ARG A 17 -17.62 -17.79 -1.25
CA ARG A 17 -18.59 -17.19 -2.16
C ARG A 17 -18.74 -18.04 -3.43
N ALA A 18 -17.63 -18.39 -4.09
CA ALA A 18 -17.66 -19.18 -5.31
C ALA A 18 -18.33 -20.55 -5.10
N LEU A 19 -18.02 -21.20 -3.98
CA LEU A 19 -18.60 -22.50 -3.61
C LEU A 19 -20.10 -22.39 -3.33
N LEU A 20 -20.54 -21.41 -2.54
CA LEU A 20 -21.95 -21.20 -2.24
C LEU A 20 -22.76 -20.86 -3.49
N MET A 21 -22.28 -19.94 -4.35
CA MET A 21 -22.94 -19.62 -5.61
C MET A 21 -23.05 -20.84 -6.53
N PHE A 22 -22.00 -21.69 -6.57
CA PHE A 22 -22.03 -22.93 -7.31
C PHE A 22 -23.11 -23.89 -6.79
N PHE A 23 -23.22 -24.07 -5.46
CA PHE A 23 -24.26 -24.93 -4.88
C PHE A 23 -25.67 -24.38 -5.08
N ILE A 24 -25.87 -23.07 -4.97
CA ILE A 24 -27.16 -22.43 -5.26
C ILE A 24 -27.58 -22.71 -6.71
N ARG A 25 -26.65 -22.55 -7.65
CA ARG A 25 -26.89 -22.79 -9.06
C ARG A 25 -27.20 -24.26 -9.33
N MET A 26 -26.40 -25.17 -8.80
CA MET A 26 -26.61 -26.62 -8.95
C MET A 26 -27.96 -27.06 -8.33
N GLY A 27 -28.30 -26.54 -7.14
CA GLY A 27 -29.59 -26.82 -6.51
C GLY A 27 -30.77 -26.33 -7.33
N ALA A 28 -30.67 -25.18 -7.97
CA ALA A 28 -31.71 -24.67 -8.85
C ALA A 28 -31.83 -25.51 -10.13
N GLU A 29 -30.72 -25.90 -10.76
CA GLU A 29 -30.72 -26.80 -11.91
C GLU A 29 -31.41 -28.15 -11.58
N ILE A 30 -31.11 -28.76 -10.41
CA ILE A 30 -31.76 -30.01 -9.95
C ILE A 30 -33.23 -29.82 -9.70
N THR A 31 -33.64 -28.65 -9.17
CA THR A 31 -35.09 -28.39 -8.87
C THR A 31 -35.85 -27.81 -10.05
N GLY A 32 -35.24 -27.67 -11.23
CA GLY A 32 -35.83 -27.10 -12.43
C GLY A 32 -36.24 -25.63 -12.32
N ARG A 33 -35.54 -24.87 -11.47
CA ARG A 33 -35.74 -23.43 -11.26
C ARG A 33 -34.69 -22.62 -11.99
N ASP A 34 -35.09 -21.47 -12.52
CA ASP A 34 -34.16 -20.51 -13.10
C ASP A 34 -33.35 -19.84 -12.01
N VAL A 35 -32.05 -19.64 -12.29
CA VAL A 35 -31.12 -18.95 -11.39
C VAL A 35 -30.91 -17.54 -11.89
N ASP A 36 -31.38 -16.60 -11.09
CA ASP A 36 -31.05 -15.19 -11.24
C ASP A 36 -29.73 -14.87 -10.51
N GLN A 37 -28.77 -14.31 -11.24
CA GLN A 37 -27.43 -13.99 -10.68
C GLN A 37 -27.47 -12.98 -9.51
N PRO A 38 -28.23 -11.87 -9.58
CA PRO A 38 -28.37 -10.94 -8.47
C PRO A 38 -28.92 -11.61 -7.20
N THR A 39 -29.94 -12.42 -7.32
CA THR A 39 -30.55 -13.16 -6.18
C THR A 39 -29.55 -14.15 -5.58
N SER A 40 -28.84 -14.91 -6.40
CA SER A 40 -27.80 -15.83 -5.93
C SER A 40 -26.69 -15.10 -5.19
N LEU A 41 -26.27 -13.94 -5.68
CA LEU A 41 -25.28 -13.09 -5.03
C LEU A 41 -25.78 -12.57 -3.67
N ALA A 42 -27.02 -12.07 -3.62
CA ALA A 42 -27.64 -11.55 -2.40
C ALA A 42 -27.80 -12.62 -1.32
N VAL A 43 -28.29 -13.82 -1.70
CA VAL A 43 -28.41 -14.95 -0.77
C VAL A 43 -27.05 -15.39 -0.25
N THR A 44 -26.03 -15.46 -1.12
CA THR A 44 -24.67 -15.79 -0.70
C THR A 44 -24.10 -14.76 0.26
N ALA A 45 -24.31 -13.47 -0.01
CA ALA A 45 -23.89 -12.38 0.88
C ALA A 45 -24.58 -12.49 2.25
N ALA A 46 -25.88 -12.74 2.27
CA ALA A 46 -26.65 -12.93 3.52
C ALA A 46 -26.12 -14.11 4.35
N ILE A 47 -25.89 -15.26 3.72
CA ILE A 47 -25.36 -16.46 4.40
C ILE A 47 -23.99 -16.15 5.02
N LEU A 48 -23.08 -15.55 4.27
CA LEU A 48 -21.74 -15.24 4.76
C LEU A 48 -21.76 -14.17 5.86
N SER A 49 -22.64 -13.18 5.77
CA SER A 49 -22.79 -12.13 6.80
C SER A 49 -23.43 -12.67 8.09
N ILE A 50 -24.33 -13.65 8.00
CA ILE A 50 -24.87 -14.34 9.18
C ILE A 50 -23.79 -15.22 9.81
N TYR A 51 -23.00 -15.92 9.02
CA TYR A 51 -21.92 -16.77 9.51
C TYR A 51 -20.83 -15.94 10.23
N GLN A 52 -20.40 -14.82 9.62
CA GLN A 52 -19.40 -13.93 10.19
C GLN A 52 -19.73 -12.46 9.85
N PRO A 53 -20.38 -11.71 10.75
CA PRO A 53 -20.79 -10.32 10.46
C PRO A 53 -19.63 -9.38 10.08
N LEU A 54 -18.43 -9.61 10.62
CA LEU A 54 -17.24 -8.80 10.31
C LEU A 54 -16.78 -8.89 8.85
N TYR A 55 -17.26 -9.89 8.10
CA TYR A 55 -16.99 -9.96 6.65
C TYR A 55 -17.51 -8.73 5.90
N LEU A 56 -18.54 -8.06 6.38
CA LEU A 56 -19.05 -6.82 5.77
C LEU A 56 -18.04 -5.67 5.81
N LEU A 57 -17.05 -5.75 6.70
CA LEU A 57 -15.95 -4.79 6.81
C LEU A 57 -14.63 -5.35 6.24
N ASP A 58 -14.64 -6.56 5.71
CA ASP A 58 -13.46 -7.19 5.14
C ASP A 58 -13.26 -6.78 3.67
N ALA A 59 -12.05 -6.31 3.34
CA ALA A 59 -11.71 -5.88 1.99
C ALA A 59 -11.90 -7.00 0.95
N ALA A 60 -11.57 -8.26 1.28
CA ALA A 60 -11.70 -9.38 0.36
C ALA A 60 -13.17 -9.70 0.07
N PHE A 61 -14.06 -9.57 1.07
CA PHE A 61 -15.51 -9.67 0.88
C PHE A 61 -16.00 -8.56 -0.06
N LEU A 62 -15.69 -7.31 0.26
CA LEU A 62 -16.16 -6.15 -0.50
C LEU A 62 -15.65 -6.16 -1.94
N LEU A 63 -14.37 -6.49 -2.16
CA LEU A 63 -13.80 -6.62 -3.51
C LEU A 63 -14.44 -7.75 -4.31
N SER A 64 -14.66 -8.90 -3.66
CA SER A 64 -15.21 -10.09 -4.33
C SER A 64 -16.66 -9.89 -4.75
N PHE A 65 -17.50 -9.31 -3.90
CA PHE A 65 -18.91 -9.00 -4.20
C PHE A 65 -19.02 -7.77 -5.10
N GLY A 66 -18.21 -6.74 -4.86
CA GLY A 66 -18.16 -5.52 -5.66
C GLY A 66 -17.79 -5.78 -7.11
N ALA A 67 -16.90 -6.72 -7.39
CA ALA A 67 -16.55 -7.09 -8.76
C ALA A 67 -17.76 -7.61 -9.55
N ILE A 68 -18.58 -8.48 -8.94
CA ILE A 68 -19.80 -8.99 -9.58
C ILE A 68 -20.83 -7.87 -9.74
N LEU A 69 -21.02 -7.03 -8.72
CA LEU A 69 -21.90 -5.86 -8.80
C LEU A 69 -21.46 -4.92 -9.92
N GLY A 70 -20.17 -4.73 -10.15
CA GLY A 70 -19.64 -3.97 -11.26
C GLY A 70 -20.08 -4.52 -12.63
N ILE A 71 -20.05 -5.85 -12.78
CA ILE A 71 -20.55 -6.50 -14.01
C ILE A 71 -22.07 -6.36 -14.13
N LEU A 72 -22.79 -6.52 -13.04
CA LEU A 72 -24.27 -6.50 -13.08
C LEU A 72 -24.85 -5.09 -13.28
N LEU A 73 -24.26 -4.09 -12.62
CA LEU A 73 -24.83 -2.74 -12.56
C LEU A 73 -24.17 -1.76 -13.53
N LEU A 74 -22.83 -1.79 -13.65
CA LEU A 74 -22.07 -0.82 -14.46
C LEU A 74 -21.81 -1.29 -15.88
N TYR A 75 -21.52 -2.58 -16.10
CA TYR A 75 -21.20 -3.05 -17.45
C TYR A 75 -22.32 -2.77 -18.46
N PRO A 76 -23.63 -2.90 -18.15
CA PRO A 76 -24.71 -2.56 -19.09
C PRO A 76 -24.68 -1.11 -19.60
N ILE A 77 -24.09 -0.18 -18.83
CA ILE A 77 -23.90 1.22 -19.23
C ILE A 77 -22.87 1.34 -20.35
N PHE A 78 -21.82 0.50 -20.29
CA PHE A 78 -20.73 0.46 -21.29
C PHE A 78 -21.01 -0.48 -22.45
N GLU A 79 -22.04 -1.33 -22.37
CA GLU A 79 -22.39 -2.35 -23.35
C GLU A 79 -22.85 -1.71 -24.66
N GLN A 80 -21.92 -1.51 -25.59
CA GLN A 80 -22.21 -1.16 -26.97
C GLN A 80 -21.67 -2.28 -27.86
N LYS A 81 -22.44 -2.68 -28.89
CA LYS A 81 -22.02 -3.70 -29.84
C LYS A 81 -20.71 -3.29 -30.51
N THR A 82 -19.64 -3.98 -30.21
CA THR A 82 -18.33 -3.78 -30.81
C THR A 82 -17.86 -5.07 -31.47
N ARG A 83 -17.12 -4.95 -32.58
CA ARG A 83 -16.57 -6.11 -33.29
C ARG A 83 -15.33 -6.69 -32.61
N LEU A 84 -14.66 -5.91 -31.77
CA LEU A 84 -13.39 -6.27 -31.13
C LEU A 84 -13.63 -6.82 -29.71
N LYS A 85 -13.35 -8.11 -29.50
CA LYS A 85 -13.45 -8.78 -28.18
C LYS A 85 -12.57 -8.11 -27.11
N ALA A 86 -11.40 -7.62 -27.48
CA ALA A 86 -10.52 -6.88 -26.58
C ALA A 86 -11.18 -5.62 -26.01
N TRP A 87 -12.00 -4.92 -26.82
CA TRP A 87 -12.75 -3.75 -26.35
C TRP A 87 -13.87 -4.10 -25.37
N GLU A 88 -14.47 -5.27 -25.51
CA GLU A 88 -15.44 -5.79 -24.54
C GLU A 88 -14.74 -6.11 -23.20
N GLY A 89 -13.59 -6.77 -23.24
CA GLY A 89 -12.76 -6.99 -22.07
C GLY A 89 -12.36 -5.70 -21.34
N PHE A 90 -12.01 -4.65 -22.07
CA PHE A 90 -11.72 -3.34 -21.50
C PHE A 90 -12.92 -2.72 -20.80
N LYS A 91 -14.12 -2.78 -21.40
CA LYS A 91 -15.36 -2.28 -20.79
C LYS A 91 -15.72 -3.02 -19.49
N ILE A 92 -15.56 -4.35 -19.50
CA ILE A 92 -15.76 -5.17 -18.29
C ILE A 92 -14.75 -4.76 -17.22
N SER A 93 -13.47 -4.65 -17.58
CA SER A 93 -12.43 -4.20 -16.66
C SER A 93 -12.73 -2.81 -16.07
N LEU A 94 -13.19 -1.88 -16.91
CA LEU A 94 -13.58 -0.53 -16.47
C LEU A 94 -14.79 -0.56 -15.53
N ALA A 95 -15.80 -1.36 -15.81
CA ALA A 95 -16.97 -1.51 -14.94
C ALA A 95 -16.61 -2.10 -13.59
N VAL A 96 -15.80 -3.16 -13.58
CA VAL A 96 -15.32 -3.79 -12.35
C VAL A 96 -14.47 -2.83 -11.55
N ASN A 97 -13.43 -2.24 -12.14
CA ASN A 97 -12.55 -1.31 -11.43
C ASN A 97 -13.29 -0.04 -10.97
N GLY A 98 -14.25 0.45 -11.76
CA GLY A 98 -15.11 1.55 -11.34
C GLY A 98 -15.94 1.22 -10.10
N MET A 99 -16.52 0.02 -10.02
CA MET A 99 -17.24 -0.40 -8.82
C MET A 99 -16.30 -0.61 -7.63
N LEU A 100 -15.10 -1.12 -7.84
CA LEU A 100 -14.12 -1.38 -6.79
C LEU A 100 -13.37 -0.14 -6.31
N LEU A 101 -13.42 0.98 -7.05
CA LEU A 101 -12.58 2.14 -6.80
C LEU A 101 -12.70 2.69 -5.38
N GLY A 102 -13.92 2.87 -4.87
CA GLY A 102 -14.13 3.37 -3.51
C GLY A 102 -13.52 2.47 -2.43
N ILE A 103 -13.64 1.14 -2.63
CA ILE A 103 -13.05 0.14 -1.73
C ILE A 103 -11.52 0.18 -1.82
N MET A 104 -10.97 0.25 -3.04
CA MET A 104 -9.52 0.31 -3.25
C MET A 104 -8.91 1.55 -2.64
N LEU A 105 -9.54 2.71 -2.81
CA LEU A 105 -9.08 3.97 -2.21
C LEU A 105 -9.11 3.92 -0.67
N TYR A 106 -10.13 3.31 -0.09
CA TYR A 106 -10.31 3.25 1.36
C TYR A 106 -9.36 2.26 2.06
N TYR A 107 -9.09 1.10 1.44
CA TYR A 107 -8.29 0.02 2.06
C TYR A 107 -6.84 -0.05 1.56
N TYR A 108 -6.58 0.38 0.32
CA TYR A 108 -5.25 0.28 -0.30
C TYR A 108 -4.62 1.63 -0.60
N PHE A 109 -5.39 2.73 -0.52
CA PHE A 109 -4.91 4.11 -0.60
C PHE A 109 -4.31 4.53 -1.95
N GLU A 110 -4.42 3.65 -2.95
CA GLU A 110 -3.84 3.85 -4.27
C GLU A 110 -4.66 3.18 -5.38
N VAL A 111 -4.42 3.62 -6.61
CA VAL A 111 -5.04 3.05 -7.81
C VAL A 111 -3.94 2.75 -8.84
N PRO A 112 -3.88 1.53 -9.39
CA PRO A 112 -3.03 1.18 -10.52
C PRO A 112 -3.77 1.38 -11.86
N PRO A 113 -3.64 2.52 -12.58
CA PRO A 113 -4.43 2.78 -13.79
C PRO A 113 -4.18 1.77 -14.92
N TYR A 114 -2.96 1.27 -15.01
CA TYR A 114 -2.60 0.28 -16.05
C TYR A 114 -3.23 -1.09 -15.84
N ALA A 115 -3.77 -1.39 -14.66
CA ALA A 115 -4.52 -2.62 -14.40
C ALA A 115 -5.72 -2.77 -15.36
N LEU A 116 -6.34 -1.66 -15.81
CA LEU A 116 -7.42 -1.70 -16.78
C LEU A 116 -6.99 -2.38 -18.10
N VAL A 117 -5.79 -2.08 -18.57
CA VAL A 117 -5.23 -2.65 -19.82
C VAL A 117 -4.65 -4.04 -19.56
N LEU A 118 -3.94 -4.21 -18.46
CA LEU A 118 -3.37 -5.51 -18.06
C LEU A 118 -4.44 -6.60 -17.96
N ASN A 119 -5.58 -6.31 -17.35
CA ASN A 119 -6.68 -7.25 -17.19
C ASN A 119 -7.22 -7.76 -18.53
N VAL A 120 -7.21 -6.95 -19.59
CA VAL A 120 -7.63 -7.38 -20.92
C VAL A 120 -6.71 -8.47 -21.49
N ILE A 121 -5.44 -8.46 -21.11
CA ILE A 121 -4.43 -9.42 -21.58
C ILE A 121 -4.34 -10.61 -20.62
N LEU A 122 -4.24 -10.35 -19.31
CA LEU A 122 -3.94 -11.37 -18.31
C LEU A 122 -5.14 -12.29 -18.00
N ILE A 123 -6.36 -11.72 -17.92
CA ILE A 123 -7.55 -12.52 -17.58
C ILE A 123 -7.82 -13.62 -18.60
N PRO A 124 -7.79 -13.38 -19.93
CA PRO A 124 -7.98 -14.45 -20.91
C PRO A 124 -6.89 -15.52 -20.90
N LEU A 125 -5.69 -15.22 -20.43
CA LEU A 125 -4.59 -16.18 -20.34
C LEU A 125 -4.64 -17.04 -19.07
N PHE A 126 -5.38 -16.61 -18.04
CA PHE A 126 -5.46 -17.33 -16.77
C PHE A 126 -5.94 -18.78 -16.88
N PRO A 127 -6.96 -19.14 -17.71
CA PRO A 127 -7.35 -20.54 -17.92
C PRO A 127 -6.21 -21.41 -18.44
N PHE A 128 -5.29 -20.86 -19.25
CA PHE A 128 -4.13 -21.61 -19.77
C PHE A 128 -3.10 -21.87 -18.69
N VAL A 129 -2.88 -20.90 -17.77
CA VAL A 129 -2.02 -21.10 -16.60
C VAL A 129 -2.58 -22.24 -15.73
N MET A 130 -3.88 -22.22 -15.45
CA MET A 130 -4.56 -23.27 -14.67
C MET A 130 -4.50 -24.63 -15.37
N LEU A 131 -4.76 -24.66 -16.67
CA LEU A 131 -4.75 -25.90 -17.46
C LEU A 131 -3.35 -26.54 -17.48
N THR A 132 -2.30 -25.73 -17.73
CA THR A 132 -0.92 -26.23 -17.79
C THR A 132 -0.38 -26.60 -16.42
N GLY A 133 -0.73 -25.87 -15.36
CA GLY A 133 -0.33 -26.18 -13.99
C GLY A 133 -0.99 -27.46 -13.46
N ILE A 134 -2.33 -27.52 -13.48
CA ILE A 134 -3.08 -28.69 -13.02
C ILE A 134 -2.80 -29.91 -13.93
N GLY A 135 -2.75 -29.70 -15.25
CA GLY A 135 -2.36 -30.74 -16.19
C GLY A 135 -0.95 -31.26 -15.90
N GLY A 136 0.00 -30.37 -15.61
CA GLY A 136 1.36 -30.75 -15.19
C GLY A 136 1.36 -31.69 -13.98
N ILE A 137 0.56 -31.39 -12.95
CA ILE A 137 0.41 -32.24 -11.75
C ILE A 137 -0.18 -33.60 -12.12
N LEU A 138 -1.33 -33.63 -12.80
CA LEU A 138 -2.05 -34.86 -13.12
C LEU A 138 -1.26 -35.78 -14.04
N PHE A 139 -0.58 -35.23 -15.05
CA PHE A 139 0.20 -36.03 -15.98
C PHE A 139 1.60 -36.37 -15.48
N SER A 140 2.11 -35.75 -14.42
CA SER A 140 3.38 -36.13 -13.80
C SER A 140 3.36 -37.55 -13.23
N GLU A 141 2.22 -38.02 -12.75
CA GLU A 141 2.01 -39.38 -12.26
C GLU A 141 2.02 -40.44 -13.40
N LEU A 142 1.59 -40.01 -14.60
CA LEU A 142 1.56 -40.93 -15.78
C LEU A 142 2.87 -40.92 -16.53
N SER A 143 3.52 -39.77 -16.67
CA SER A 143 4.81 -39.59 -17.37
C SER A 143 5.52 -38.35 -16.87
N GLY A 144 6.70 -38.52 -16.27
CA GLY A 144 7.51 -37.40 -15.81
C GLY A 144 7.92 -36.44 -16.94
N THR A 145 7.98 -36.88 -18.18
CA THR A 145 8.27 -36.01 -19.33
C THR A 145 7.08 -35.07 -19.65
N VAL A 146 5.86 -35.62 -19.66
CA VAL A 146 4.66 -34.84 -19.96
C VAL A 146 4.39 -33.85 -18.81
N GLY A 147 4.53 -34.26 -17.55
CA GLY A 147 4.46 -33.38 -16.40
C GLY A 147 5.44 -32.19 -16.49
N LYS A 148 6.70 -32.47 -16.85
CA LYS A 148 7.73 -31.41 -17.06
C LYS A 148 7.34 -30.41 -18.16
N ILE A 149 6.70 -30.86 -19.25
CA ILE A 149 6.22 -29.96 -20.31
C ILE A 149 5.11 -29.04 -19.75
N GLY A 150 4.15 -29.59 -19.00
CA GLY A 150 3.09 -28.82 -18.36
C GLY A 150 3.65 -27.73 -17.42
N PHE A 151 4.56 -28.10 -16.52
CA PHE A 151 5.18 -27.14 -15.59
C PHE A 151 6.01 -26.08 -16.30
N ARG A 152 6.81 -26.43 -17.31
CA ARG A 152 7.57 -25.46 -18.11
C ARG A 152 6.66 -24.48 -18.85
N SER A 153 5.52 -24.95 -19.33
CA SER A 153 4.54 -24.08 -20.01
C SER A 153 3.88 -23.11 -19.02
N CYS A 154 3.52 -23.60 -17.83
CA CYS A 154 3.00 -22.78 -16.73
C CYS A 154 4.03 -21.71 -16.30
N ASP A 155 5.27 -22.10 -16.08
CA ASP A 155 6.37 -21.21 -15.69
C ASP A 155 6.61 -20.11 -16.72
N ARG A 156 6.58 -20.42 -18.02
CA ARG A 156 6.71 -19.42 -19.08
C ARG A 156 5.55 -18.43 -19.10
N LEU A 157 4.32 -18.91 -18.87
CA LEU A 157 3.15 -18.03 -18.78
C LEU A 157 3.24 -17.11 -17.55
N LEU A 158 3.64 -17.63 -16.40
CA LEU A 158 3.85 -16.85 -15.18
C LEU A 158 4.99 -15.82 -15.37
N SER A 159 6.12 -16.24 -15.95
CA SER A 159 7.22 -15.33 -16.28
C SER A 159 6.80 -14.20 -17.25
N PHE A 160 5.89 -14.51 -18.18
CA PHE A 160 5.30 -13.49 -19.06
C PHE A 160 4.44 -12.49 -18.27
N TYR A 161 3.64 -12.95 -17.29
CA TYR A 161 2.87 -12.10 -16.38
C TYR A 161 3.78 -11.16 -15.60
N ASP A 162 4.84 -11.71 -14.98
CA ASP A 162 5.79 -10.95 -14.19
C ASP A 162 6.45 -9.83 -15.02
N LYS A 163 6.95 -10.19 -16.21
CA LYS A 163 7.55 -9.20 -17.12
C LYS A 163 6.59 -8.10 -17.54
N LEU A 164 5.32 -8.44 -17.77
CA LEU A 164 4.31 -7.46 -18.14
C LEU A 164 3.97 -6.52 -16.98
N CYS A 165 3.90 -7.07 -15.77
CA CYS A 165 3.70 -6.30 -14.53
C CYS A 165 4.92 -5.39 -14.25
N GLU A 166 6.14 -5.91 -14.38
CA GLU A 166 7.37 -5.10 -14.24
C GLU A 166 7.42 -3.95 -15.25
N LEU A 167 7.11 -4.24 -16.52
CA LEU A 167 7.11 -3.22 -17.58
C LEU A 167 6.10 -2.12 -17.26
N THR A 168 4.90 -2.48 -16.83
CA THR A 168 3.85 -1.50 -16.53
C THR A 168 4.12 -0.74 -15.24
N SER A 169 4.72 -1.37 -14.23
CA SER A 169 5.12 -0.70 -12.99
C SER A 169 6.23 0.34 -13.19
N ALA A 170 7.08 0.15 -14.20
CA ALA A 170 8.13 1.10 -14.56
C ALA A 170 7.60 2.34 -15.30
N LEU A 171 6.36 2.32 -15.79
CA LEU A 171 5.77 3.46 -16.50
C LEU A 171 5.40 4.61 -15.54
N PRO A 172 5.49 5.87 -16.01
CA PRO A 172 5.06 7.00 -15.20
C PRO A 172 3.56 6.92 -14.89
N GLY A 173 3.18 7.18 -13.64
CA GLY A 173 1.78 7.09 -13.20
C GLY A 173 1.26 5.66 -13.02
N SER A 174 2.13 4.66 -12.92
CA SER A 174 1.75 3.26 -12.67
C SER A 174 1.01 3.07 -11.34
N ARG A 175 1.26 3.92 -10.37
CA ARG A 175 0.59 3.97 -9.06
C ARG A 175 0.16 5.41 -8.76
N ILE A 176 -1.12 5.61 -8.54
CA ILE A 176 -1.67 6.89 -8.08
C ILE A 176 -2.02 6.73 -6.61
N VAL A 177 -1.12 7.16 -5.73
CA VAL A 177 -1.36 7.20 -4.28
C VAL A 177 -2.21 8.42 -3.99
N THR A 178 -3.37 8.23 -3.39
CA THR A 178 -4.33 9.28 -3.05
C THR A 178 -4.43 9.55 -1.56
N GLY A 179 -3.92 8.62 -0.75
CA GLY A 179 -4.23 8.58 0.68
C GLY A 179 -5.61 7.97 0.93
N GLN A 180 -5.94 7.83 2.21
CA GLN A 180 -7.22 7.28 2.66
C GLN A 180 -8.31 8.37 2.58
N PRO A 181 -9.37 8.18 1.77
CA PRO A 181 -10.49 9.10 1.78
C PRO A 181 -11.29 8.95 3.08
N GLU A 182 -11.92 10.02 3.51
CA GLU A 182 -12.90 9.94 4.58
C GLU A 182 -14.14 9.13 4.14
N LEU A 183 -14.77 8.43 5.09
CA LEU A 183 -15.89 7.52 4.79
C LEU A 183 -17.04 8.22 4.05
N TRP A 184 -17.36 9.48 4.38
CA TRP A 184 -18.42 10.24 3.71
C TRP A 184 -18.14 10.41 2.20
N TRP A 185 -16.86 10.53 1.80
CA TRP A 185 -16.47 10.62 0.40
C TRP A 185 -16.78 9.31 -0.35
N VAL A 186 -16.46 8.16 0.26
CA VAL A 186 -16.77 6.84 -0.30
C VAL A 186 -18.28 6.66 -0.43
N LEU A 187 -19.06 7.09 0.58
CA LEU A 187 -20.52 7.02 0.55
C LEU A 187 -21.11 7.90 -0.56
N ILE A 188 -20.61 9.11 -0.75
CA ILE A 188 -21.03 9.99 -1.86
C ILE A 188 -20.69 9.35 -3.20
N TYR A 189 -19.49 8.81 -3.36
CA TYR A 189 -19.09 8.11 -4.58
C TYR A 189 -20.07 7.02 -4.96
N TYR A 190 -20.37 6.11 -4.04
CA TYR A 190 -21.32 5.03 -4.29
C TYR A 190 -22.75 5.54 -4.46
N GLY A 191 -23.17 6.56 -3.72
CA GLY A 191 -24.46 7.19 -3.87
C GLY A 191 -24.68 7.74 -5.29
N VAL A 192 -23.70 8.48 -5.81
CA VAL A 192 -23.72 9.03 -7.17
C VAL A 192 -23.70 7.89 -8.20
N LEU A 193 -22.82 6.89 -8.01
CA LEU A 193 -22.68 5.77 -8.94
C LEU A 193 -23.98 4.95 -9.05
N LEU A 194 -24.58 4.58 -7.93
CA LEU A 194 -25.85 3.84 -7.89
C LEU A 194 -27.01 4.65 -8.45
N PHE A 195 -27.04 5.97 -8.18
CA PHE A 195 -28.03 6.86 -8.77
C PHE A 195 -27.93 6.90 -10.30
N LEU A 196 -26.72 6.98 -10.84
CA LEU A 196 -26.51 6.91 -12.30
C LEU A 196 -26.94 5.56 -12.88
N CYS A 197 -26.63 4.44 -12.20
CA CYS A 197 -27.12 3.12 -12.59
C CYS A 197 -28.64 3.07 -12.59
N PHE A 198 -29.29 3.56 -11.55
CA PHE A 198 -30.74 3.62 -11.44
C PHE A 198 -31.37 4.46 -12.58
N LEU A 199 -30.88 5.66 -12.83
CA LEU A 199 -31.35 6.50 -13.93
C LEU A 199 -31.18 5.79 -15.30
N PHE A 200 -30.03 5.17 -15.53
CA PHE A 200 -29.78 4.45 -16.77
C PHE A 200 -30.81 3.32 -16.97
N HIS A 201 -31.04 2.48 -15.95
CA HIS A 201 -32.00 1.38 -16.02
C HIS A 201 -33.44 1.87 -16.17
N ALA A 202 -33.83 2.95 -15.49
CA ALA A 202 -35.16 3.53 -15.63
C ALA A 202 -35.42 4.12 -17.04
N MET A 203 -34.36 4.59 -17.69
CA MET A 203 -34.46 5.18 -19.04
C MET A 203 -34.23 4.18 -20.16
N LYS A 204 -33.60 3.04 -19.91
CA LYS A 204 -33.31 1.99 -20.91
C LYS A 204 -34.56 1.53 -21.64
N ASN A 205 -35.67 1.36 -20.92
CA ASN A 205 -36.95 0.92 -21.49
C ASN A 205 -37.67 1.98 -22.33
N LYS A 206 -37.25 3.25 -22.28
CA LYS A 206 -37.94 4.36 -22.97
C LYS A 206 -37.24 4.83 -24.25
N THR A 207 -35.98 4.47 -24.46
CA THR A 207 -35.24 5.01 -25.61
C THR A 207 -34.00 4.16 -25.91
N ASP A 208 -34.04 3.40 -27.02
CA ASP A 208 -32.85 2.76 -27.61
C ASP A 208 -31.99 3.82 -28.35
N ASN A 209 -31.36 4.70 -27.59
CA ASN A 209 -30.56 5.80 -28.18
C ASN A 209 -29.09 5.67 -27.76
N ARG A 210 -28.23 5.22 -28.70
CA ARG A 210 -26.78 5.10 -28.53
C ARG A 210 -26.11 6.38 -28.01
N ARG A 211 -26.63 7.56 -28.36
CA ARG A 211 -26.08 8.85 -27.87
C ARG A 211 -26.28 9.02 -26.37
N LYS A 212 -27.46 8.62 -25.85
CA LYS A 212 -27.74 8.69 -24.40
C LYS A 212 -26.86 7.71 -23.62
N GLN A 213 -26.70 6.48 -24.13
CA GLN A 213 -25.81 5.49 -23.53
C GLN A 213 -24.37 5.99 -23.48
N ALA A 214 -23.85 6.58 -24.57
CA ALA A 214 -22.51 7.18 -24.59
C ALA A 214 -22.38 8.33 -23.58
N GLY A 215 -23.44 9.14 -23.42
CA GLY A 215 -23.49 10.20 -22.39
C GLY A 215 -23.39 9.67 -20.95
N PHE A 216 -24.12 8.57 -20.63
CA PHE A 216 -24.01 7.92 -19.33
C PHE A 216 -22.63 7.29 -19.12
N SER A 217 -22.08 6.63 -20.13
CA SER A 217 -20.71 6.09 -20.06
C SER A 217 -19.67 7.18 -19.76
N LEU A 218 -19.76 8.31 -20.44
CA LEU A 218 -18.89 9.45 -20.22
C LEU A 218 -19.05 10.00 -18.78
N LEU A 219 -20.29 10.13 -18.31
CA LEU A 219 -20.56 10.65 -16.98
C LEU A 219 -19.98 9.75 -15.88
N VAL A 220 -20.13 8.41 -16.02
CA VAL A 220 -19.51 7.44 -15.11
C VAL A 220 -17.99 7.57 -15.12
N CYS A 221 -17.35 7.70 -16.31
CA CYS A 221 -15.92 7.93 -16.41
C CYS A 221 -15.48 9.23 -15.72
N ILE A 222 -16.25 10.30 -15.84
CA ILE A 222 -15.99 11.58 -15.17
C ILE A 222 -16.07 11.42 -13.65
N VAL A 223 -17.08 10.69 -13.13
CA VAL A 223 -17.21 10.40 -11.70
C VAL A 223 -16.01 9.59 -11.18
N ILE A 224 -15.58 8.56 -11.90
CA ILE A 224 -14.41 7.76 -11.56
C ILE A 224 -13.15 8.63 -11.52
N ALA A 225 -12.86 9.36 -12.59
CA ALA A 225 -11.69 10.22 -12.68
C ALA A 225 -11.70 11.36 -11.65
N GLY A 226 -12.87 12.01 -11.47
CA GLY A 226 -13.06 13.07 -10.48
C GLY A 226 -12.85 12.58 -9.04
N SER A 227 -13.24 11.34 -8.75
CA SER A 227 -13.03 10.75 -7.42
C SER A 227 -11.55 10.52 -7.11
N ILE A 228 -10.77 10.05 -8.10
CA ILE A 228 -9.33 9.87 -7.94
C ILE A 228 -8.63 11.22 -7.72
N CYS A 229 -8.95 12.21 -8.55
CA CYS A 229 -8.35 13.55 -8.45
C CYS A 229 -8.75 14.26 -7.14
N GLY A 230 -10.03 14.21 -6.78
CA GLY A 230 -10.56 14.85 -5.59
C GLY A 230 -9.96 14.29 -4.30
N CYS A 231 -9.84 12.96 -4.20
CA CYS A 231 -9.22 12.32 -3.06
C CYS A 231 -7.75 12.75 -2.89
N GLY A 232 -6.98 12.78 -3.99
CA GLY A 232 -5.57 13.19 -3.95
C GLY A 232 -5.36 14.66 -3.56
N ILE A 233 -6.31 15.56 -3.88
CA ILE A 233 -6.24 16.98 -3.50
C ILE A 233 -6.55 17.16 -2.01
N LEU A 234 -7.62 16.53 -1.52
CA LEU A 234 -8.09 16.69 -0.13
C LEU A 234 -7.06 16.19 0.90
N ASN A 235 -6.34 15.13 0.59
CA ASN A 235 -5.34 14.57 1.51
C ASN A 235 -4.00 15.33 1.54
N ASN A 236 -3.78 16.30 0.64
CA ASN A 236 -2.50 17.01 0.53
C ASN A 236 -2.49 18.38 1.23
N ASP A 237 -3.57 18.81 1.85
CA ASP A 237 -3.80 20.21 2.19
C ASP A 237 -3.56 20.60 3.67
N SER A 238 -2.88 19.76 4.48
CA SER A 238 -2.56 20.18 5.85
C SER A 238 -1.29 21.05 5.88
N LYS A 239 -1.46 22.36 6.06
CA LYS A 239 -0.38 23.33 6.33
C LYS A 239 0.07 23.33 7.79
N ASN A 240 -0.33 22.34 8.56
CA ASN A 240 0.01 22.22 9.98
C ASN A 240 1.16 21.21 10.15
N LEU A 241 2.00 21.46 11.15
CA LEU A 241 2.92 20.45 11.63
C LEU A 241 2.11 19.26 12.16
N GLN A 242 2.43 18.07 11.65
CA GLN A 242 1.83 16.81 12.09
C GLN A 242 2.94 15.89 12.56
N VAL A 243 2.80 15.36 13.76
CA VAL A 243 3.67 14.33 14.31
C VAL A 243 2.78 13.14 14.67
N THR A 244 3.13 11.97 14.21
CA THR A 244 2.41 10.73 14.47
C THR A 244 3.37 9.66 14.91
N VAL A 245 3.17 9.16 16.12
CA VAL A 245 3.89 7.99 16.64
C VAL A 245 3.10 6.76 16.23
N LEU A 246 3.73 5.84 15.51
CA LEU A 246 3.09 4.63 15.02
C LEU A 246 3.15 3.51 16.06
N ASP A 247 2.08 2.76 16.17
CA ASP A 247 2.07 1.50 16.92
C ASP A 247 2.79 0.41 16.11
N VAL A 248 4.07 0.24 16.38
CA VAL A 248 4.94 -0.79 15.79
C VAL A 248 5.23 -1.95 16.75
N GLY A 249 4.55 -1.99 17.92
CA GLY A 249 4.89 -2.89 19.02
C GLY A 249 6.09 -2.38 19.79
N GLN A 250 7.02 -3.26 20.16
CA GLN A 250 8.26 -2.82 20.79
C GLN A 250 9.24 -2.31 19.72
N GLY A 251 9.49 -0.99 19.73
CA GLY A 251 10.32 -0.26 18.80
C GLY A 251 9.78 1.14 18.53
N ASP A 252 10.49 1.92 17.74
CA ASP A 252 10.14 3.29 17.42
C ASP A 252 9.83 3.50 15.95
N CYS A 253 8.81 4.34 15.68
CA CYS A 253 8.50 4.83 14.37
C CYS A 253 7.70 6.13 14.46
N ILE A 254 8.32 7.25 14.10
CA ILE A 254 7.69 8.57 14.24
C ILE A 254 7.65 9.25 12.87
N PHE A 255 6.44 9.48 12.36
CA PHE A 255 6.21 10.21 11.12
C PHE A 255 6.02 11.69 11.41
N ILE A 256 6.72 12.54 10.65
CA ILE A 256 6.65 13.99 10.75
C ILE A 256 6.30 14.55 9.37
N ARG A 257 5.26 15.39 9.32
CA ARG A 257 4.96 16.26 8.18
C ARG A 257 5.06 17.70 8.64
N ASP A 258 5.99 18.45 8.07
CA ASP A 258 6.16 19.86 8.41
C ASP A 258 5.18 20.78 7.65
N ARG A 259 5.16 22.06 8.01
CA ARG A 259 4.29 23.07 7.36
C ARG A 259 4.67 23.35 5.90
N GLU A 260 5.88 23.00 5.49
CA GLU A 260 6.34 23.08 4.09
C GLU A 260 5.90 21.87 3.27
N GLY A 261 5.28 20.86 3.92
CA GLY A 261 4.83 19.63 3.30
C GLY A 261 5.92 18.56 3.17
N LYS A 262 7.12 18.77 3.76
CA LYS A 262 8.16 17.75 3.82
C LYS A 262 7.75 16.64 4.77
N LYS A 263 8.02 15.43 4.36
CA LYS A 263 7.64 14.20 5.05
C LYS A 263 8.89 13.49 5.48
N MET A 264 8.98 13.23 6.77
CA MET A 264 10.15 12.65 7.42
C MET A 264 9.72 11.48 8.28
N LEU A 265 10.60 10.53 8.45
CA LEU A 265 10.44 9.41 9.36
C LEU A 265 11.62 9.39 10.31
N VAL A 266 11.38 9.17 11.58
CA VAL A 266 12.42 8.94 12.59
C VAL A 266 12.23 7.54 13.10
N ASP A 267 13.23 6.70 12.87
CA ASP A 267 13.22 5.27 13.07
C ASP A 267 12.06 4.54 12.35
N GLY A 268 12.05 3.24 12.43
CA GLY A 268 11.01 2.42 11.82
C GLY A 268 11.35 0.95 11.96
N GLY A 269 11.23 0.45 13.18
CA GLY A 269 11.54 -0.93 13.49
C GLY A 269 10.58 -1.54 14.51
N SER A 270 10.73 -2.83 14.74
CA SER A 270 10.00 -3.58 15.76
C SER A 270 10.74 -4.86 16.10
N SER A 271 10.80 -5.21 17.38
CA SER A 271 11.26 -6.52 17.84
C SER A 271 10.13 -7.56 17.93
N ASP A 272 8.87 -7.11 17.99
CA ASP A 272 7.70 -7.99 18.15
C ASP A 272 7.05 -8.37 16.82
N LEU A 273 7.07 -7.46 15.84
CA LEU A 273 6.35 -7.61 14.59
C LEU A 273 7.31 -7.95 13.45
N SER A 274 7.08 -9.09 12.82
CA SER A 274 7.77 -9.40 11.57
C SER A 274 7.23 -8.55 10.42
N SER A 275 8.14 -8.08 9.54
CA SER A 275 7.80 -7.31 8.36
C SER A 275 7.00 -6.04 8.67
N VAL A 276 7.42 -5.33 9.72
CA VAL A 276 6.78 -4.09 10.20
C VAL A 276 6.77 -2.99 9.15
N GLY A 277 7.83 -2.88 8.34
CA GLY A 277 7.93 -1.96 7.21
C GLY A 277 6.80 -2.17 6.20
N THR A 278 6.60 -3.42 5.79
CA THR A 278 5.63 -3.81 4.77
C THR A 278 4.18 -3.77 5.27
N TYR A 279 3.91 -4.18 6.51
CA TYR A 279 2.52 -4.37 6.97
C TYR A 279 2.00 -3.29 7.92
N ARG A 280 2.88 -2.39 8.41
CA ARG A 280 2.49 -1.28 9.30
C ARG A 280 2.93 0.07 8.76
N ILE A 281 4.23 0.25 8.50
CA ILE A 281 4.78 1.57 8.15
C ILE A 281 4.36 1.99 6.74
N GLU A 282 4.55 1.15 5.73
CA GLU A 282 4.19 1.50 4.35
C GLU A 282 2.68 1.75 4.18
N PRO A 283 1.76 0.90 4.68
CA PRO A 283 0.32 1.16 4.62
C PRO A 283 -0.07 2.46 5.31
N PHE A 284 0.54 2.78 6.46
CA PHE A 284 0.31 4.07 7.12
C PHE A 284 0.76 5.23 6.22
N LEU A 285 1.97 5.19 5.67
CA LEU A 285 2.48 6.24 4.79
C LEU A 285 1.58 6.43 3.57
N LEU A 286 1.14 5.33 2.95
CA LEU A 286 0.22 5.36 1.81
C LEU A 286 -1.13 5.96 2.22
N SER A 287 -1.66 5.64 3.41
CA SER A 287 -2.90 6.22 3.93
C SER A 287 -2.82 7.74 4.09
N GLN A 288 -1.63 8.24 4.43
CA GLN A 288 -1.34 9.69 4.52
C GLN A 288 -1.03 10.34 3.16
N GLY A 289 -1.17 9.61 2.04
CA GLY A 289 -0.86 10.10 0.71
C GLY A 289 0.64 10.32 0.47
N VAL A 290 1.50 9.64 1.24
CA VAL A 290 2.94 9.76 1.13
C VAL A 290 3.46 8.86 0.02
N ARG A 291 4.02 9.46 -1.02
CA ARG A 291 4.71 8.76 -2.12
C ARG A 291 6.22 8.74 -1.93
N LYS A 292 6.70 9.67 -1.11
CA LYS A 292 8.11 9.95 -0.93
C LYS A 292 8.36 10.52 0.45
N LEU A 293 9.43 10.06 1.08
CA LEU A 293 10.01 10.63 2.29
C LEU A 293 11.25 11.44 1.89
N GLU A 294 11.33 12.69 2.32
CA GLU A 294 12.49 13.57 2.10
C GLU A 294 13.67 13.11 2.94
N TYR A 295 13.41 12.75 4.19
CA TYR A 295 14.41 12.25 5.12
C TYR A 295 13.88 11.07 5.93
N VAL A 296 14.73 10.07 6.11
CA VAL A 296 14.54 9.00 7.09
C VAL A 296 15.72 9.06 8.04
N PHE A 297 15.47 9.40 9.29
CA PHE A 297 16.47 9.45 10.34
C PHE A 297 16.55 8.10 11.04
N VAL A 298 17.74 7.67 11.35
CA VAL A 298 18.00 6.51 12.19
C VAL A 298 18.75 6.98 13.40
N THR A 299 18.24 6.69 14.58
CA THR A 299 18.85 7.12 15.84
C THR A 299 20.05 6.25 16.19
N HIS A 300 19.94 4.94 16.04
CA HIS A 300 20.99 3.93 16.27
C HIS A 300 20.70 2.62 15.54
N GLY A 301 21.59 1.61 15.67
CA GLY A 301 21.58 0.40 14.84
C GLY A 301 20.75 -0.78 15.36
N ASP A 302 19.93 -0.62 16.38
CA ASP A 302 19.15 -1.75 16.90
C ASP A 302 17.97 -2.13 15.99
N ALA A 303 17.64 -3.42 16.00
CA ALA A 303 16.69 -3.99 15.04
C ALA A 303 15.31 -3.36 15.14
N ASP A 304 14.89 -3.01 16.33
CA ASP A 304 13.60 -2.38 16.62
C ASP A 304 13.54 -0.88 16.23
N HIS A 305 14.62 -0.35 15.66
CA HIS A 305 14.69 0.98 15.03
C HIS A 305 14.92 0.92 13.53
N ILE A 306 15.52 -0.16 12.97
CA ILE A 306 15.96 -0.17 11.57
C ILE A 306 15.32 -1.23 10.68
N ASN A 307 14.77 -2.34 11.20
CA ASN A 307 14.34 -3.46 10.36
C ASN A 307 13.22 -3.10 9.37
N GLY A 308 12.27 -2.27 9.76
CA GLY A 308 11.23 -1.77 8.86
C GLY A 308 11.77 -0.76 7.85
N ILE A 309 12.76 0.07 8.21
CA ILE A 309 13.44 0.97 7.27
C ILE A 309 14.18 0.15 6.21
N GLN A 310 14.82 -0.95 6.60
CA GLN A 310 15.47 -1.87 5.67
C GLN A 310 14.49 -2.42 4.65
N GLU A 311 13.30 -2.86 5.10
CA GLU A 311 12.23 -3.34 4.22
C GLU A 311 11.77 -2.23 3.25
N LEU A 312 11.54 -1.02 3.74
CA LEU A 312 11.15 0.12 2.90
C LEU A 312 12.20 0.42 1.84
N LEU A 313 13.50 0.41 2.19
CA LEU A 313 14.61 0.64 1.25
C LEU A 313 14.66 -0.43 0.15
N GLN A 314 14.47 -1.70 0.50
CA GLN A 314 14.46 -2.81 -0.46
C GLN A 314 13.25 -2.76 -1.39
N ASN A 315 12.11 -2.26 -0.91
CA ASN A 315 10.85 -2.24 -1.64
C ASN A 315 10.58 -0.94 -2.42
N GLN A 316 11.49 0.02 -2.45
CA GLN A 316 11.29 1.36 -3.04
C GLN A 316 10.83 1.36 -4.51
N LYS A 317 11.10 0.30 -5.27
CA LYS A 317 10.65 0.19 -6.66
C LYS A 317 9.12 0.12 -6.76
N GLN A 318 8.50 -0.49 -5.77
CA GLN A 318 7.04 -0.71 -5.70
C GLN A 318 6.39 0.03 -4.53
N GLY A 319 7.17 0.55 -3.58
CA GLY A 319 6.75 1.20 -2.36
C GLY A 319 6.96 2.71 -2.32
N VAL A 320 7.09 3.22 -1.11
CA VAL A 320 7.38 4.62 -0.82
C VAL A 320 8.86 4.90 -1.10
N LYS A 321 9.16 5.96 -1.84
CA LYS A 321 10.54 6.36 -2.14
C LYS A 321 11.17 7.09 -0.96
N ILE A 322 12.48 6.89 -0.76
CA ILE A 322 13.27 7.58 0.26
C ILE A 322 14.38 8.38 -0.45
N ASP A 323 14.34 9.70 -0.31
CA ASP A 323 15.34 10.57 -0.92
C ASP A 323 16.68 10.53 -0.20
N ALA A 324 16.63 10.59 1.14
CA ALA A 324 17.84 10.56 1.95
C ALA A 324 17.62 9.74 3.24
N LEU A 325 18.57 8.84 3.50
CA LEU A 325 18.77 8.17 4.77
C LEU A 325 19.78 8.98 5.58
N VAL A 326 19.41 9.38 6.77
CA VAL A 326 20.23 10.21 7.66
C VAL A 326 20.66 9.35 8.85
N LEU A 327 21.96 9.15 8.99
CA LEU A 327 22.59 8.26 9.96
C LEU A 327 23.36 9.07 11.02
N PRO A 328 23.69 8.45 12.16
CA PRO A 328 24.64 9.00 13.14
C PRO A 328 25.99 9.35 12.51
N PRO A 329 26.84 10.14 13.20
CA PRO A 329 28.23 10.38 12.78
C PRO A 329 28.99 9.07 12.55
N GLU A 330 29.90 9.07 11.56
CA GLU A 330 30.66 7.88 11.15
C GLU A 330 31.36 7.15 12.30
N GLU A 331 31.80 7.90 13.32
CA GLU A 331 32.48 7.37 14.50
C GLU A 331 31.60 6.54 15.42
N TYR A 332 30.28 6.62 15.24
CA TYR A 332 29.24 5.89 16.01
C TYR A 332 28.46 4.88 15.17
N MET A 333 28.88 4.66 13.91
CA MET A 333 28.24 3.65 13.07
C MET A 333 28.73 2.25 13.43
N ASP A 334 27.81 1.37 13.71
CA ASP A 334 28.02 -0.08 13.85
C ASP A 334 27.90 -0.81 12.49
N GLU A 335 28.14 -2.14 12.50
CA GLU A 335 28.05 -2.96 11.29
C GLU A 335 26.63 -2.96 10.70
N LYS A 336 25.57 -2.87 11.53
CA LYS A 336 24.18 -2.85 11.10
C LYS A 336 23.85 -1.57 10.34
N LEU A 337 24.29 -0.42 10.83
CA LEU A 337 24.13 0.88 10.18
C LEU A 337 24.92 0.96 8.87
N LEU A 338 26.15 0.41 8.84
CA LEU A 338 26.94 0.32 7.60
C LEU A 338 26.24 -0.53 6.55
N HIS A 339 25.69 -1.68 6.95
CA HIS A 339 24.91 -2.52 6.04
C HIS A 339 23.63 -1.83 5.55
N LEU A 340 22.92 -1.10 6.42
CA LEU A 340 21.75 -0.30 6.03
C LEU A 340 22.13 0.79 5.02
N ALA A 341 23.30 1.43 5.19
CA ALA A 341 23.80 2.40 4.25
C ALA A 341 24.13 1.80 2.87
N GLU A 342 24.62 0.57 2.81
CA GLU A 342 24.85 -0.17 1.56
C GLU A 342 23.52 -0.44 0.84
N ILE A 343 22.53 -0.96 1.54
CA ILE A 343 21.18 -1.20 0.99
C ILE A 343 20.60 0.11 0.44
N ALA A 344 20.75 1.22 1.17
CA ALA A 344 20.28 2.53 0.72
C ALA A 344 20.94 2.95 -0.60
N LYS A 345 22.28 2.82 -0.71
CA LYS A 345 23.05 3.14 -1.93
C LYS A 345 22.62 2.27 -3.13
N GLU A 346 22.47 0.97 -2.93
CA GLU A 346 22.00 0.03 -3.96
C GLU A 346 20.62 0.42 -4.52
N ASN A 347 19.77 0.96 -3.67
CA ASN A 347 18.41 1.41 -4.03
C ASN A 347 18.35 2.91 -4.38
N ARG A 348 19.50 3.56 -4.66
CA ARG A 348 19.62 4.95 -5.11
C ARG A 348 19.14 6.00 -4.09
N THR A 349 19.13 5.66 -2.80
CA THR A 349 18.90 6.60 -1.70
C THR A 349 20.20 7.27 -1.32
N ARG A 350 20.19 8.58 -1.13
CA ARG A 350 21.35 9.31 -0.62
C ARG A 350 21.56 8.96 0.84
N VAL A 351 22.81 8.70 1.22
CA VAL A 351 23.18 8.49 2.62
C VAL A 351 23.85 9.75 3.12
N LEU A 352 23.33 10.31 4.19
CA LEU A 352 23.83 11.52 4.86
C LEU A 352 24.14 11.17 6.31
N THR A 353 25.08 11.89 6.89
CA THR A 353 25.36 11.86 8.32
C THR A 353 24.89 13.18 8.94
N ILE A 354 24.40 13.14 10.17
CA ILE A 354 23.97 14.34 10.89
C ILE A 354 24.78 14.52 12.19
N TYR A 355 25.15 15.75 12.44
CA TYR A 355 25.97 16.15 13.60
C TYR A 355 25.18 17.10 14.51
N ALA A 356 25.48 17.08 15.79
CA ALA A 356 24.88 18.00 16.76
C ALA A 356 24.98 19.46 16.29
N GLY A 357 23.80 20.15 16.29
CA GLY A 357 23.61 21.53 15.84
C GLY A 357 23.35 21.69 14.35
N GLU A 358 23.36 20.63 13.56
CA GLU A 358 22.90 20.67 12.18
C GLU A 358 21.37 20.58 12.10
N LYS A 359 20.83 21.14 11.04
CA LYS A 359 19.38 21.17 10.81
C LYS A 359 19.01 20.38 9.56
N ALA A 360 17.96 19.61 9.66
CA ALA A 360 17.31 18.98 8.52
C ALA A 360 15.99 19.70 8.23
N GLY A 361 16.03 20.61 7.26
CA GLY A 361 14.91 21.51 7.00
C GLY A 361 14.81 22.63 8.05
N THR A 362 13.59 23.17 8.19
CA THR A 362 13.35 24.35 9.05
C THR A 362 13.08 23.97 10.51
N TYR A 363 12.51 22.80 10.74
CA TYR A 363 11.87 22.44 12.01
C TYR A 363 12.65 21.41 12.82
N VAL A 364 13.55 20.63 12.20
CA VAL A 364 14.29 19.54 12.85
C VAL A 364 15.74 19.93 13.01
N LYS A 365 16.27 19.81 14.23
CA LYS A 365 17.67 20.07 14.59
C LYS A 365 18.22 18.87 15.35
N CYS A 366 19.41 18.41 14.98
CA CYS A 366 20.14 17.41 15.74
C CYS A 366 20.83 18.09 16.93
N ILE A 367 20.68 17.52 18.14
CA ILE A 367 21.32 18.05 19.36
C ILE A 367 22.33 17.09 19.99
N ALA A 368 22.24 15.79 19.67
CA ALA A 368 23.21 14.77 20.06
C ALA A 368 23.37 13.73 18.94
N PRO A 369 24.46 12.92 18.93
CA PRO A 369 25.61 12.93 19.85
C PRO A 369 26.57 14.12 19.63
N LEU A 370 27.21 14.56 20.70
CA LEU A 370 28.19 15.62 20.63
C LEU A 370 29.53 15.05 20.13
N THR A 371 30.03 15.57 19.00
CA THR A 371 31.29 15.14 18.41
C THR A 371 32.48 16.03 18.88
N LYS A 372 33.69 15.49 18.86
CA LYS A 372 34.91 16.21 19.27
C LYS A 372 35.06 17.58 18.56
N ARG A 373 34.76 17.68 17.28
CA ARG A 373 34.87 18.91 16.49
C ARG A 373 34.04 20.09 17.00
N LYS A 374 33.00 19.87 17.78
CA LYS A 374 32.11 20.93 18.27
C LYS A 374 32.35 21.27 19.74
N ASN A 375 32.81 20.31 20.51
CA ASN A 375 33.17 20.53 21.92
C ASN A 375 34.33 21.53 22.09
N GLU A 376 35.32 21.55 21.19
CA GLU A 376 36.37 22.52 21.15
C GLU A 376 35.87 23.97 21.01
N ARG A 377 34.75 24.19 20.31
CA ARG A 377 34.14 25.52 20.13
C ARG A 377 33.26 25.98 21.29
N ILE A 378 32.66 25.05 22.03
CA ILE A 378 31.67 25.38 23.08
C ILE A 378 32.31 25.57 24.45
N ARG A 379 33.35 24.84 24.83
CA ARG A 379 33.91 24.86 26.19
C ARG A 379 35.21 25.59 26.40
N GLY A 380 36.01 25.86 25.38
CA GLY A 380 37.30 26.58 25.56
C GLY A 380 38.26 25.92 26.55
N LYS A 381 38.02 24.69 26.98
CA LYS A 381 38.86 23.85 27.83
C LYS A 381 39.01 22.47 27.19
N GLU A 382 40.26 22.02 27.06
CA GLU A 382 40.66 20.67 26.63
C GLU A 382 40.34 19.63 27.73
N GLU A 383 39.09 19.48 28.14
CA GLU A 383 38.69 18.28 28.89
C GLU A 383 38.27 17.21 27.85
N GLU A 384 39.04 16.13 27.80
CA GLU A 384 38.69 14.94 27.00
C GLU A 384 37.37 14.38 27.50
N MET A 385 36.29 14.62 26.74
CA MET A 385 35.07 13.92 27.01
C MET A 385 35.28 12.44 26.72
N PRO A 386 34.76 11.54 27.59
CA PRO A 386 34.83 10.13 27.34
C PRO A 386 34.08 9.81 26.03
N ARG A 387 34.69 8.96 25.21
CA ARG A 387 34.10 8.52 23.95
C ARG A 387 32.83 7.69 24.25
N LEU A 388 31.71 8.02 23.61
CA LEU A 388 30.51 7.25 23.67
C LEU A 388 30.69 5.91 22.92
N GLU A 389 30.01 4.87 23.38
CA GLU A 389 29.92 3.62 22.66
C GLU A 389 28.86 3.74 21.55
N ALA A 390 29.05 3.02 20.43
CA ALA A 390 28.05 2.95 19.38
C ALA A 390 26.79 2.23 19.90
N GLY A 391 25.62 2.61 19.44
CA GLY A 391 24.33 2.12 19.94
C GLY A 391 23.62 3.17 20.78
N ASN A 392 22.97 2.75 21.87
CA ASN A 392 22.12 3.61 22.70
C ASN A 392 22.83 4.86 23.25
N GLU A 393 24.06 4.74 23.76
CA GLU A 393 24.81 5.90 24.25
C GLU A 393 25.02 7.00 23.19
N ALA A 394 25.16 6.60 21.92
CA ALA A 394 25.38 7.52 20.79
C ALA A 394 24.13 7.72 19.94
N SER A 395 22.95 7.46 20.49
CA SER A 395 21.68 7.66 19.80
C SER A 395 21.53 9.11 19.33
N VAL A 396 21.06 9.30 18.09
CA VAL A 396 20.78 10.62 17.54
C VAL A 396 19.56 11.20 18.23
N VAL A 397 19.74 12.37 18.82
CA VAL A 397 18.63 13.13 19.42
C VAL A 397 18.24 14.28 18.52
N LEU A 398 16.96 14.32 18.17
CA LEU A 398 16.40 15.36 17.32
C LEU A 398 15.47 16.26 18.13
N GLU A 399 15.64 17.56 18.00
CA GLU A 399 14.72 18.59 18.48
C GLU A 399 13.81 19.01 17.32
N LEU A 400 12.51 18.87 17.50
CA LEU A 400 11.48 19.39 16.61
C LEU A 400 10.89 20.67 17.21
N LYS A 401 11.03 21.81 16.52
CA LYS A 401 10.59 23.13 17.03
C LYS A 401 9.74 23.86 16.00
N ASP A 402 8.54 24.26 16.42
CA ASP A 402 7.60 25.04 15.61
C ASP A 402 6.88 26.10 16.46
N GLY A 403 7.40 27.31 16.48
CA GLY A 403 6.92 28.38 17.34
C GLY A 403 7.08 28.03 18.83
N ALA A 404 5.97 27.92 19.54
CA ALA A 404 5.94 27.51 20.94
C ALA A 404 5.94 25.98 21.14
N PHE A 405 5.75 25.19 20.09
CA PHE A 405 5.79 23.73 20.17
C PHE A 405 7.25 23.27 20.11
N GLN A 406 7.62 22.45 21.07
CA GLN A 406 8.91 21.75 21.12
C GLN A 406 8.70 20.30 21.47
N MET A 407 9.39 19.41 20.77
CA MET A 407 9.38 17.98 21.02
C MET A 407 10.80 17.45 20.88
N LEU A 408 11.21 16.63 21.82
CA LEU A 408 12.47 15.93 21.81
C LEU A 408 12.25 14.48 21.40
N LEU A 409 13.02 14.01 20.43
CA LEU A 409 13.04 12.64 19.95
C LEU A 409 14.40 12.06 20.33
N THR A 410 14.42 11.25 21.37
CA THR A 410 15.66 10.80 22.02
C THR A 410 16.18 9.47 21.46
N GLY A 411 15.33 8.72 20.73
CA GLY A 411 15.58 7.30 20.51
C GLY A 411 15.81 6.64 21.87
N ASP A 412 16.72 5.70 21.91
CA ASP A 412 17.08 4.95 23.13
C ASP A 412 18.31 5.55 23.88
N LEU A 413 18.47 6.89 23.81
CA LEU A 413 19.59 7.54 24.47
C LEU A 413 19.63 7.19 25.97
N GLU A 414 20.76 6.65 26.41
CA GLU A 414 20.96 6.25 27.81
C GLU A 414 22.41 6.51 28.26
N GLY A 415 22.64 6.33 29.57
CA GLY A 415 23.97 6.33 30.16
C GLY A 415 24.77 7.62 29.93
N ARG A 416 26.00 7.47 29.46
CA ARG A 416 26.91 8.62 29.24
C ARG A 416 26.43 9.60 28.17
N GLY A 417 25.64 9.10 27.19
CA GLY A 417 25.07 9.96 26.16
C GLY A 417 24.07 10.95 26.75
N GLU A 418 23.19 10.47 27.65
CA GLU A 418 22.24 11.30 28.37
C GLU A 418 22.96 12.31 29.29
N GLU A 419 23.95 11.86 30.06
CA GLU A 419 24.78 12.75 30.92
C GLU A 419 25.41 13.88 30.09
N GLN A 420 26.03 13.55 28.96
CA GLN A 420 26.67 14.55 28.11
C GLN A 420 25.64 15.54 27.51
N LEU A 421 24.43 15.06 27.13
CA LEU A 421 23.38 15.92 26.59
C LEU A 421 22.94 16.95 27.65
N VAL A 422 22.70 16.51 28.90
CA VAL A 422 22.26 17.34 30.01
C VAL A 422 23.38 18.38 30.35
N GLU A 423 24.61 17.92 30.50
CA GLU A 423 25.77 18.81 30.81
C GLU A 423 26.08 19.82 29.71
N SER A 424 25.74 19.53 28.47
CA SER A 424 25.98 20.42 27.31
C SER A 424 25.21 21.73 27.37
N GLY A 425 24.11 21.79 28.14
CA GLY A 425 23.15 22.90 28.13
C GLY A 425 22.34 23.01 26.82
N ALA A 426 22.43 22.02 25.94
CA ALA A 426 21.73 22.04 24.62
C ALA A 426 20.21 22.05 24.74
N LEU A 427 19.68 21.61 25.89
CA LEU A 427 18.25 21.59 26.20
C LEU A 427 17.69 22.94 26.64
N GLU A 428 18.55 23.89 27.04
CA GLU A 428 18.13 25.21 27.54
C GLU A 428 18.11 26.29 26.46
N SER A 429 18.49 25.98 25.25
CA SER A 429 18.60 26.91 24.10
C SER A 429 17.39 26.84 23.13
#